data_2947e6de211230dd28b01ac3eeb4a8c3
#
_entry.id   2947e6de211230dd28b01ac3eeb4a8c3
#
_cell.length_a   1.000
_cell.length_b   1.000
_cell.length_c   1.000
_cell.angle_alpha   90.00
_cell.angle_beta   90.00
_cell.angle_gamma   90.00
#
_symmetry.space_group_name_H-M   'P 1'
#
loop_
_entity.id
_entity.type
_entity.pdbx_description
1 polymer ?
#
loop_
_entity_poly.entity_id
_entity_poly.type
_entity_poly.pdbx_seq_one_letter_code
_entity_poly.pdbx_strand_id
1 'polypeptide(L)'
;TYNVFGFKGKQVRDNIHALDLVKAFDEFYQSPNAGEVYNLGGGRANSCSIIEAFNLVKKVLGKQIDYQLIESARVGDHIWWITNNSKFISHYPNWSISIGLEEIITEIHANSQQ
;
A
#
# COMPACT_ATOMS: atom_id res chain seq x y z
N THR A 1 16.52 5.02 15.31
CA THR A 1 16.13 3.58 15.26
C THR A 1 14.62 3.46 15.22
N TYR A 2 14.10 2.70 14.26
CA TYR A 2 12.66 2.48 14.09
C TYR A 2 12.20 1.25 14.89
N ASN A 3 11.12 1.36 15.68
CA ASN A 3 10.57 0.24 16.44
C ASN A 3 9.53 -0.50 15.59
N VAL A 4 9.79 -1.78 15.30
CA VAL A 4 8.90 -2.66 14.56
C VAL A 4 8.19 -3.59 15.56
N PHE A 5 6.88 -3.40 15.74
CA PHE A 5 6.07 -4.10 16.74
C PHE A 5 5.44 -5.38 16.18
N GLY A 6 5.67 -6.48 16.87
CA GLY A 6 5.04 -7.77 16.66
C GLY A 6 5.42 -8.50 15.37
N PHE A 7 5.10 -9.77 15.34
CA PHE A 7 5.18 -10.66 14.18
C PHE A 7 6.54 -10.62 13.43
N LYS A 8 7.62 -10.24 14.11
CA LYS A 8 8.97 -10.10 13.53
C LYS A 8 9.02 -9.19 12.29
N GLY A 9 8.16 -8.18 12.23
CA GLY A 9 8.06 -7.25 11.11
C GLY A 9 7.49 -7.86 9.81
N LYS A 10 6.83 -9.01 9.91
CA LYS A 10 6.27 -9.73 8.75
C LYS A 10 4.79 -9.45 8.50
N GLN A 11 4.19 -8.50 9.20
CA GLN A 11 2.83 -8.06 8.88
C GLN A 11 2.79 -7.46 7.48
N VAL A 12 1.82 -7.92 6.68
CA VAL A 12 1.65 -7.50 5.29
C VAL A 12 0.50 -6.52 5.16
N ARG A 13 0.72 -5.44 4.44
CA ARG A 13 -0.28 -4.45 4.03
C ARG A 13 -0.12 -4.16 2.55
N ASP A 14 -1.22 -3.87 1.89
CA ASP A 14 -1.21 -3.33 0.55
C ASP A 14 -1.31 -1.80 0.58
N ASN A 15 -0.62 -1.16 -0.36
CA ASN A 15 -0.49 0.28 -0.44
C ASN A 15 -1.01 0.76 -1.79
N ILE A 16 -1.92 1.71 -1.80
CA ILE A 16 -2.42 2.35 -3.01
C ILE A 16 -1.92 3.79 -3.07
N HIS A 17 -1.43 4.20 -4.24
CA HIS A 17 -1.10 5.60 -4.47
C HIS A 17 -2.37 6.44 -4.57
N ALA A 18 -2.34 7.66 -4.01
CA ALA A 18 -3.49 8.56 -4.00
C ALA A 18 -4.04 8.83 -5.41
N LEU A 19 -3.19 8.94 -6.41
CA LEU A 19 -3.61 9.15 -7.80
C LEU A 19 -4.42 7.95 -8.34
N ASP A 20 -4.02 6.71 -8.03
CA ASP A 20 -4.79 5.54 -8.46
C ASP A 20 -6.16 5.47 -7.77
N LEU A 21 -6.24 5.92 -6.52
CA LEU A 21 -7.52 6.05 -5.82
C LEU A 21 -8.41 7.15 -6.44
N VAL A 22 -7.82 8.31 -6.77
CA VAL A 22 -8.56 9.40 -7.45
C VAL A 22 -9.07 8.96 -8.82
N LYS A 23 -8.28 8.21 -9.58
CA LYS A 23 -8.74 7.61 -10.86
C LYS A 23 -9.92 6.66 -10.67
N ALA A 24 -9.94 5.88 -9.58
CA ALA A 24 -11.08 5.02 -9.26
C ALA A 24 -12.34 5.86 -8.97
N PHE A 25 -12.21 6.97 -8.25
CA PHE A 25 -13.33 7.88 -8.00
C PHE A 25 -13.84 8.54 -9.29
N ASP A 26 -12.94 8.89 -10.20
CA ASP A 26 -13.32 9.44 -11.50
C ASP A 26 -14.11 8.42 -12.35
N GLU A 27 -13.63 7.18 -12.44
CA GLU A 27 -14.37 6.10 -13.11
C GLU A 27 -15.78 5.92 -12.54
N PHE A 28 -15.90 5.91 -11.21
CA PHE A 28 -17.22 5.85 -10.56
C PHE A 28 -18.07 7.08 -10.85
N TYR A 29 -17.49 8.27 -10.84
CA TYR A 29 -18.20 9.51 -11.14
C TYR A 29 -18.74 9.54 -12.57
N GLN A 30 -17.97 9.07 -13.55
CA GLN A 30 -18.37 9.02 -14.96
C GLN A 30 -19.52 8.03 -15.21
N SER A 31 -19.58 6.93 -14.45
CA SER A 31 -20.58 5.88 -14.62
C SER A 31 -20.98 5.28 -13.25
N PRO A 32 -21.73 6.02 -12.43
CA PRO A 32 -22.03 5.60 -11.06
C PRO A 32 -22.92 4.36 -10.98
N ASN A 33 -22.53 3.44 -10.12
CA ASN A 33 -23.30 2.23 -9.77
C ASN A 33 -23.91 2.45 -8.39
N ALA A 34 -25.11 3.00 -8.35
CA ALA A 34 -25.78 3.41 -7.11
C ALA A 34 -26.00 2.22 -6.16
N GLY A 35 -25.72 2.42 -4.88
CA GLY A 35 -25.92 1.41 -3.84
C GLY A 35 -24.83 0.34 -3.75
N GLU A 36 -23.82 0.36 -4.61
CA GLU A 36 -22.71 -0.58 -4.55
C GLU A 36 -21.61 -0.15 -3.57
N VAL A 37 -20.99 -1.15 -2.95
CA VAL A 37 -19.86 -0.97 -2.04
C VAL A 37 -18.64 -1.65 -2.63
N TYR A 38 -17.50 -0.96 -2.64
CA TYR A 38 -16.24 -1.43 -3.17
C TYR A 38 -15.12 -1.34 -2.14
N ASN A 39 -14.27 -2.35 -2.10
CA ASN A 39 -12.97 -2.27 -1.45
C ASN A 39 -11.93 -1.84 -2.49
N LEU A 40 -11.13 -0.85 -2.15
CA LEU A 40 -10.03 -0.36 -2.98
C LEU A 40 -8.73 -0.34 -2.17
N GLY A 41 -7.68 -0.86 -2.74
CA GLY A 41 -6.34 -0.90 -2.16
C GLY A 41 -5.30 -1.24 -3.19
N GLY A 42 -4.04 -1.37 -2.78
CA GLY A 42 -2.94 -1.66 -3.69
C GLY A 42 -2.94 -3.08 -4.25
N GLY A 43 -3.69 -3.99 -3.62
CA GLY A 43 -3.74 -5.38 -4.01
C GLY A 43 -2.42 -6.12 -3.77
N ARG A 44 -2.33 -7.35 -4.30
CA ARG A 44 -1.16 -8.20 -4.05
C ARG A 44 0.15 -7.61 -4.60
N ALA A 45 0.13 -6.99 -5.77
CA ALA A 45 1.33 -6.44 -6.41
C ALA A 45 1.94 -5.28 -5.60
N ASN A 46 1.11 -4.50 -4.91
CA ASN A 46 1.52 -3.38 -4.06
C ASN A 46 1.45 -3.73 -2.56
N SER A 47 1.56 -5.00 -2.22
CA SER A 47 1.63 -5.46 -0.83
C SER A 47 3.08 -5.74 -0.41
N CYS A 48 3.41 -5.38 0.81
CA CYS A 48 4.70 -5.70 1.42
C CYS A 48 4.59 -5.77 2.94
N SER A 49 5.51 -6.51 3.55
CA SER A 49 5.77 -6.42 4.98
C SER A 49 6.63 -5.20 5.29
N ILE A 50 6.73 -4.84 6.58
CA ILE A 50 7.59 -3.71 6.99
C ILE A 50 9.07 -3.98 6.66
N ILE A 51 9.52 -5.23 6.79
CA ILE A 51 10.89 -5.62 6.44
C ILE A 51 11.14 -5.51 4.94
N GLU A 52 10.18 -5.95 4.12
CA GLU A 52 10.27 -5.79 2.66
C GLU A 52 10.25 -4.31 2.26
N ALA A 53 9.45 -3.47 2.93
CA ALA A 53 9.45 -2.03 2.71
C ALA A 53 10.83 -1.40 3.01
N PHE A 54 11.50 -1.80 4.12
CA PHE A 54 12.86 -1.34 4.42
C PHE A 54 13.87 -1.77 3.35
N ASN A 55 13.74 -2.99 2.85
CA ASN A 55 14.58 -3.49 1.75
C ASN A 55 14.35 -2.71 0.45
N LEU A 56 13.09 -2.35 0.15
CA LEU A 56 12.75 -1.49 -0.98
C LEU A 56 13.36 -0.09 -0.84
N VAL A 57 13.26 0.53 0.34
CA VAL A 57 13.91 1.83 0.61
C VAL A 57 15.42 1.74 0.38
N LYS A 58 16.07 0.68 0.87
CA LYS A 58 17.50 0.47 0.62
C LYS A 58 17.81 0.31 -0.87
N LYS A 59 16.99 -0.46 -1.60
CA LYS A 59 17.17 -0.67 -3.04
C LYS A 59 17.01 0.63 -3.84
N VAL A 60 15.93 1.39 -3.56
CA VAL A 60 15.54 2.56 -4.35
C VAL A 60 16.35 3.79 -4.00
N LEU A 61 16.60 4.02 -2.71
CA LEU A 61 17.20 5.26 -2.20
C LEU A 61 18.65 5.09 -1.72
N GLY A 62 19.17 3.86 -1.68
CA GLY A 62 20.48 3.57 -1.11
C GLY A 62 20.56 3.80 0.41
N LYS A 63 19.45 4.06 1.10
CA LYS A 63 19.38 4.38 2.51
C LYS A 63 19.00 3.14 3.32
N GLN A 64 19.81 2.81 4.31
CA GLN A 64 19.47 1.76 5.27
C GLN A 64 18.68 2.34 6.44
N ILE A 65 17.61 1.65 6.81
CA ILE A 65 16.80 2.00 7.99
C ILE A 65 17.27 1.14 9.15
N ASP A 66 17.72 1.78 10.24
CA ASP A 66 18.01 1.10 11.48
C ASP A 66 16.73 0.81 12.23
N TYR A 67 16.49 -0.45 12.56
CA TYR A 67 15.29 -0.85 13.28
C TYR A 67 15.58 -1.91 14.34
N GLN A 68 14.69 -1.98 15.31
CA GLN A 68 14.66 -3.06 16.30
C GLN A 68 13.29 -3.73 16.32
N LEU A 69 13.31 -5.04 16.49
CA LEU A 69 12.09 -5.84 16.58
C LEU A 69 11.60 -5.84 18.05
N ILE A 70 10.36 -5.46 18.24
CA ILE A 70 9.66 -5.53 19.53
C ILE A 70 8.68 -6.71 19.47
N GLU A 71 8.79 -7.65 20.39
CA GLU A 71 7.98 -8.89 20.36
C GLU A 71 6.48 -8.62 20.51
N SER A 72 6.11 -7.63 21.33
CA SER A 72 4.71 -7.30 21.55
C SER A 72 4.06 -6.72 20.30
N ALA A 73 2.94 -7.30 19.89
CA ALA A 73 2.10 -6.72 18.83
C ALA A 73 1.16 -5.66 19.41
N ARG A 74 0.73 -4.73 18.57
CA ARG A 74 -0.34 -3.79 18.93
C ARG A 74 -1.66 -4.53 19.04
N VAL A 75 -2.52 -4.14 19.97
CA VAL A 75 -3.85 -4.72 20.12
C VAL A 75 -4.66 -4.45 18.84
N GLY A 76 -5.26 -5.52 18.28
CA GLY A 76 -6.06 -5.43 17.05
C GLY A 76 -5.24 -5.34 15.75
N ASP A 77 -3.92 -5.50 15.82
CA ASP A 77 -3.08 -5.44 14.62
C ASP A 77 -3.26 -6.70 13.76
N HIS A 78 -3.46 -6.49 12.44
CA HIS A 78 -3.62 -7.59 11.50
C HIS A 78 -2.27 -8.11 11.03
N ILE A 79 -2.12 -9.45 10.96
CA ILE A 79 -0.91 -10.07 10.40
C ILE A 79 -0.89 -9.93 8.88
N TRP A 80 -2.08 -10.00 8.26
CA TRP A 80 -2.24 -9.99 6.82
C TRP A 80 -3.45 -9.14 6.42
N TRP A 81 -3.23 -8.19 5.53
CA TRP A 81 -4.30 -7.41 4.93
C TRP A 81 -3.94 -7.05 3.49
N ILE A 82 -4.61 -7.69 2.54
CA ILE A 82 -4.47 -7.40 1.10
C ILE A 82 -5.85 -7.27 0.51
N THR A 83 -6.11 -6.15 -0.13
CA THR A 83 -7.40 -5.82 -0.74
C THR A 83 -7.61 -6.62 -2.02
N ASN A 84 -8.82 -7.12 -2.20
CA ASN A 84 -9.27 -7.71 -3.46
C ASN A 84 -10.08 -6.66 -4.24
N ASN A 85 -9.52 -6.16 -5.33
CA ASN A 85 -10.12 -5.16 -6.20
C ASN A 85 -11.04 -5.76 -7.29
N SER A 86 -11.25 -7.08 -7.32
CA SER A 86 -11.91 -7.76 -8.44
C SER A 86 -13.32 -7.24 -8.72
N LYS A 87 -14.12 -6.92 -7.69
CA LYS A 87 -15.46 -6.36 -7.86
C LYS A 87 -15.39 -5.00 -8.55
N PHE A 88 -14.50 -4.12 -8.11
CA PHE A 88 -14.35 -2.80 -8.73
C PHE A 88 -13.89 -2.92 -10.18
N ILE A 89 -12.87 -3.73 -10.44
CA ILE A 89 -12.34 -3.95 -11.79
C ILE A 89 -13.39 -4.55 -12.72
N SER A 90 -14.25 -5.44 -12.23
CA SER A 90 -15.33 -6.02 -13.04
C SER A 90 -16.38 -4.99 -13.48
N HIS A 91 -16.64 -3.98 -12.66
CA HIS A 91 -17.57 -2.88 -12.99
C HIS A 91 -16.88 -1.74 -13.76
N TYR A 92 -15.57 -1.52 -13.52
CA TYR A 92 -14.76 -0.46 -14.11
C TYR A 92 -13.47 -1.03 -14.73
N PRO A 93 -13.58 -1.75 -15.86
CA PRO A 93 -12.46 -2.50 -16.45
C PRO A 93 -11.32 -1.62 -16.99
N ASN A 94 -11.56 -0.32 -17.15
CA ASN A 94 -10.53 0.64 -17.56
C ASN A 94 -9.63 1.07 -16.41
N TRP A 95 -10.02 0.80 -15.16
CA TRP A 95 -9.22 1.12 -14.00
C TRP A 95 -8.27 -0.02 -13.63
N SER A 96 -7.07 0.33 -13.26
CA SER A 96 -6.07 -0.58 -12.68
C SER A 96 -5.09 0.19 -11.80
N ILE A 97 -4.37 -0.54 -10.93
CA ILE A 97 -3.23 0.03 -10.22
C ILE A 97 -2.13 0.34 -11.25
N SER A 98 -1.71 1.59 -11.32
CA SER A 98 -0.70 2.08 -12.26
C SER A 98 0.62 2.48 -11.60
N ILE A 99 0.63 2.74 -10.29
CA ILE A 99 1.80 3.22 -9.55
C ILE A 99 2.24 2.16 -8.56
N GLY A 100 3.48 1.66 -8.74
CA GLY A 100 4.07 0.61 -7.94
C GLY A 100 4.72 1.10 -6.65
N LEU A 101 5.13 0.16 -5.77
CA LEU A 101 5.75 0.49 -4.47
C LEU A 101 7.05 1.28 -4.61
N GLU A 102 7.87 0.99 -5.60
CA GLU A 102 9.14 1.70 -5.83
C GLU A 102 8.90 3.17 -6.21
N GLU A 103 7.91 3.44 -7.05
CA GLU A 103 7.50 4.79 -7.42
C GLU A 103 6.94 5.56 -6.23
N ILE A 104 6.08 4.92 -5.42
CA ILE A 104 5.54 5.49 -4.18
C ILE A 104 6.67 5.93 -3.24
N ILE A 105 7.66 5.05 -3.00
CA ILE A 105 8.81 5.36 -2.13
C ILE A 105 9.62 6.52 -2.70
N THR A 106 9.88 6.52 -4.00
CA THR A 106 10.64 7.58 -4.68
C THR A 106 9.94 8.94 -4.54
N GLU A 107 8.63 8.98 -4.78
CA GLU A 107 7.84 10.22 -4.69
C GLU A 107 7.76 10.75 -3.25
N ILE A 108 7.52 9.88 -2.27
CA ILE A 108 7.51 10.28 -0.86
C ILE A 108 8.87 10.89 -0.48
N HIS A 109 9.96 10.27 -0.89
CA HIS A 109 11.29 10.78 -0.60
C HIS A 109 11.54 12.13 -1.24
N ALA A 110 11.19 12.31 -2.52
CA ALA A 110 11.36 13.58 -3.23
C ALA A 110 10.59 14.72 -2.55
N ASN A 111 9.35 14.45 -2.11
CA ASN A 111 8.49 15.45 -1.46
C ASN A 111 8.84 15.69 0.02
N SER A 112 9.52 14.78 0.68
CA SER A 112 9.94 14.95 2.08
C SER A 112 11.20 15.83 2.25
N GLN A 113 11.81 16.27 1.17
CA GLN A 113 13.02 17.12 1.18
C GLN A 113 12.70 18.60 0.96
N GLN A 114 11.44 18.97 0.83
CA GLN A 114 10.95 20.34 0.78
C GLN A 114 10.56 20.82 2.18
#